data_b1a0e1c57ccab70f9003e949016b950a
#
_entry.id   b1a0e1c57ccab70f9003e949016b950a
#
_cell.length_a   1.000
_cell.length_b   1.000
_cell.length_c   1.000
_cell.angle_alpha   90.00
_cell.angle_beta   90.00
_cell.angle_gamma   90.00
#
_symmetry.space_group_name_H-M   'P 1'
#
loop_
_entity.id
_entity.type
_entity.pdbx_description
1 polymer ?
#
loop_
_entity_poly.entity_id
_entity_poly.type
_entity_poly.pdbx_seq_one_letter_code
_entity_poly.pdbx_strand_id
1 'polypeptide(L)'
;MHVVLDRVVSEIANELSDLDTETAQLYPGARTYKWTAQQVIEHLVLSYRMTSRALQTRLDKGRILRKKRTLLQWSLQLMILSCGEFPEGVPALEETTPEPGKFAAMSGRQLGKLLREEAEAMNTLLDRCRRKFGMERVAIHPWLGPLRVDQWRRFHSLHGSHHLNQLRSVLAQVSPEPLPVKHTTGSFVKELQMNEPLLKS
;
A
#
# COMPACT_ATOMS: atom_id res chain seq x y z
N MET A 1 14.77 -3.06 2.03
CA MET A 1 13.76 -2.21 1.34
C MET A 1 13.84 -0.78 1.86
N HIS A 2 13.34 0.23 1.11
CA HIS A 2 13.33 1.63 1.58
C HIS A 2 12.35 1.79 2.75
N VAL A 3 12.75 2.49 3.83
CA VAL A 3 12.04 2.55 5.12
C VAL A 3 10.53 2.84 5.00
N VAL A 4 10.15 3.82 4.17
CA VAL A 4 8.73 4.22 4.05
C VAL A 4 7.89 3.14 3.35
N LEU A 5 8.44 2.46 2.34
CA LEU A 5 7.77 1.36 1.65
C LEU A 5 7.72 0.11 2.54
N ASP A 6 8.80 -0.16 3.26
CA ASP A 6 8.89 -1.29 4.20
C ASP A 6 7.84 -1.21 5.30
N ARG A 7 7.64 -0.02 5.85
CA ARG A 7 6.63 0.22 6.87
C ARG A 7 5.23 -0.15 6.40
N VAL A 8 4.77 0.38 5.26
CA VAL A 8 3.42 0.12 4.77
C VAL A 8 3.21 -1.34 4.36
N VAL A 9 4.22 -1.98 3.76
CA VAL A 9 4.17 -3.41 3.41
C VAL A 9 4.10 -4.28 4.67
N SER A 10 4.83 -3.91 5.73
CA SER A 10 4.78 -4.61 7.02
C SER A 10 3.42 -4.42 7.70
N GLU A 11 2.85 -3.22 7.68
CA GLU A 11 1.52 -2.97 8.24
C GLU A 11 0.46 -3.81 7.50
N ILE A 12 0.48 -3.87 6.16
CA ILE A 12 -0.43 -4.72 5.37
C ILE A 12 -0.24 -6.21 5.72
N ALA A 13 1.01 -6.68 5.78
CA ALA A 13 1.29 -8.08 6.11
C ALA A 13 0.83 -8.46 7.53
N ASN A 14 0.90 -7.54 8.49
CA ASN A 14 0.40 -7.75 9.84
C ASN A 14 -1.13 -7.83 9.89
N GLU A 15 -1.86 -7.01 9.13
CA GLU A 15 -3.33 -7.11 9.03
C GLU A 15 -3.79 -8.45 8.44
N LEU A 16 -2.95 -9.07 7.60
CA LEU A 16 -3.25 -10.34 6.95
C LEU A 16 -2.82 -11.57 7.77
N SER A 17 -2.03 -11.41 8.83
CA SER A 17 -1.26 -12.51 9.47
C SER A 17 -2.10 -13.71 9.87
N ASP A 18 -3.32 -13.47 10.34
CA ASP A 18 -4.23 -14.49 10.89
C ASP A 18 -5.37 -14.85 9.92
N LEU A 19 -5.37 -14.27 8.71
CA LEU A 19 -6.39 -14.51 7.70
C LEU A 19 -6.19 -15.87 7.04
N ASP A 20 -7.19 -16.74 7.13
CA ASP A 20 -7.19 -18.02 6.41
C ASP A 20 -7.51 -17.84 4.91
N THR A 21 -7.34 -18.90 4.14
CA THR A 21 -7.52 -18.89 2.69
C THR A 21 -8.98 -18.65 2.29
N GLU A 22 -9.94 -19.16 3.03
CA GLU A 22 -11.37 -19.03 2.74
C GLU A 22 -11.83 -17.60 2.98
N THR A 23 -11.52 -17.05 4.15
CA THR A 23 -11.88 -15.68 4.53
C THR A 23 -11.23 -14.64 3.60
N ALA A 24 -9.99 -14.91 3.11
CA ALA A 24 -9.32 -14.04 2.14
C ALA A 24 -10.07 -13.89 0.80
N GLN A 25 -10.92 -14.87 0.44
CA GLN A 25 -11.72 -14.90 -0.78
C GLN A 25 -13.13 -14.32 -0.61
N LEU A 26 -13.57 -14.03 0.62
CA LEU A 26 -14.93 -13.55 0.86
C LEU A 26 -15.10 -12.12 0.33
N TYR A 27 -16.21 -11.89 -0.34
CA TYR A 27 -16.62 -10.55 -0.75
C TYR A 27 -17.21 -9.79 0.45
N PRO A 28 -16.87 -8.51 0.63
CA PRO A 28 -17.42 -7.69 1.71
C PRO A 28 -18.93 -7.46 1.51
N GLY A 29 -19.75 -8.06 2.35
CA GLY A 29 -21.22 -8.03 2.27
C GLY A 29 -21.75 -8.68 0.98
N ALA A 30 -23.01 -8.35 0.63
CA ALA A 30 -23.65 -8.87 -0.59
C ALA A 30 -23.15 -8.21 -1.91
N ARG A 31 -22.06 -7.48 -1.87
CA ARG A 31 -21.59 -6.63 -2.98
C ARG A 31 -20.40 -7.24 -3.69
N THR A 32 -20.66 -8.14 -4.63
CA THR A 32 -19.64 -8.84 -5.44
C THR A 32 -18.80 -7.93 -6.36
N TYR A 33 -19.15 -6.65 -6.51
CA TYR A 33 -18.34 -5.68 -7.26
C TYR A 33 -17.21 -5.03 -6.44
N LYS A 34 -17.15 -5.29 -5.14
CA LYS A 34 -16.02 -4.88 -4.29
C LYS A 34 -14.98 -5.98 -4.25
N TRP A 35 -13.74 -5.59 -4.15
CA TRP A 35 -12.63 -6.54 -4.05
C TRP A 35 -12.62 -7.31 -2.74
N THR A 36 -12.23 -8.59 -2.79
CA THR A 36 -11.88 -9.39 -1.62
C THR A 36 -10.55 -8.94 -1.03
N ALA A 37 -10.19 -9.42 0.16
CA ALA A 37 -8.87 -9.13 0.75
C ALA A 37 -7.73 -9.58 -0.17
N GLN A 38 -7.83 -10.77 -0.77
CA GLN A 38 -6.85 -11.26 -1.75
C GLN A 38 -6.76 -10.34 -2.97
N GLN A 39 -7.86 -9.91 -3.54
CA GLN A 39 -7.87 -9.06 -4.73
C GLN A 39 -7.23 -7.69 -4.47
N VAL A 40 -7.38 -7.12 -3.26
CA VAL A 40 -6.67 -5.90 -2.88
C VAL A 40 -5.16 -6.11 -2.93
N ILE A 41 -4.67 -7.24 -2.43
CA ILE A 41 -3.24 -7.57 -2.47
C ILE A 41 -2.75 -7.88 -3.88
N GLU A 42 -3.54 -8.60 -4.67
CA GLU A 42 -3.24 -8.86 -6.09
C GLU A 42 -3.06 -7.55 -6.87
N HIS A 43 -3.92 -6.57 -6.64
CA HIS A 43 -3.79 -5.24 -7.24
C HIS A 43 -2.45 -4.57 -6.90
N LEU A 44 -2.04 -4.59 -5.64
CA LEU A 44 -0.74 -4.05 -5.21
C LEU A 44 0.43 -4.79 -5.85
N VAL A 45 0.38 -6.12 -5.88
CA VAL A 45 1.37 -7.00 -6.53
C VAL A 45 1.48 -6.68 -8.01
N LEU A 46 0.36 -6.58 -8.73
CA LEU A 46 0.32 -6.23 -10.15
C LEU A 46 0.89 -4.83 -10.39
N SER A 47 0.61 -3.87 -9.52
CA SER A 47 1.17 -2.51 -9.59
C SER A 47 2.69 -2.51 -9.41
N TYR A 48 3.24 -3.31 -8.49
CA TYR A 48 4.68 -3.46 -8.32
C TYR A 48 5.33 -4.13 -9.52
N ARG A 49 4.72 -5.18 -10.08
CA ARG A 49 5.19 -5.86 -11.30
C ARG A 49 5.19 -4.95 -12.52
N MET A 50 4.12 -4.16 -12.72
CA MET A 50 4.04 -3.18 -13.81
C MET A 50 5.18 -2.15 -13.70
N THR A 51 5.41 -1.61 -12.51
CA THR A 51 6.52 -0.67 -12.26
C THR A 51 7.88 -1.34 -12.50
N SER A 52 8.07 -2.57 -12.01
CA SER A 52 9.30 -3.33 -12.20
C SER A 52 9.64 -3.55 -13.69
N ARG A 53 8.65 -3.90 -14.53
CA ARG A 53 8.81 -4.02 -15.98
C ARG A 53 9.24 -2.70 -16.63
N ALA A 54 8.62 -1.59 -16.23
CA ALA A 54 8.97 -0.27 -16.74
C ALA A 54 10.40 0.15 -16.36
N LEU A 55 10.82 -0.12 -15.13
CA LEU A 55 12.17 0.15 -14.63
C LEU A 55 13.21 -0.75 -15.31
N GLN A 56 12.95 -2.05 -15.46
CA GLN A 56 13.85 -2.97 -16.16
C GLN A 56 14.04 -2.51 -17.62
N THR A 57 12.95 -2.21 -18.32
CA THR A 57 13.01 -1.66 -19.70
C THR A 57 13.86 -0.39 -19.76
N ARG A 58 13.84 0.46 -18.73
CA ARG A 58 14.67 1.67 -18.66
C ARG A 58 16.15 1.32 -18.49
N LEU A 59 16.45 0.38 -17.62
CA LEU A 59 17.81 -0.10 -17.37
C LEU A 59 18.42 -0.71 -18.63
N ASP A 60 17.64 -1.50 -19.37
CA ASP A 60 18.07 -2.17 -20.61
C ASP A 60 18.35 -1.15 -21.72
N LYS A 61 17.48 -0.14 -21.87
CA LYS A 61 17.68 0.96 -22.83
C LYS A 61 18.90 1.83 -22.50
N GLY A 62 19.36 1.85 -21.28
CA GLY A 62 20.58 2.53 -20.83
C GLY A 62 20.59 4.05 -20.94
N ARG A 63 19.50 4.71 -21.31
CA ARG A 63 19.39 6.15 -21.56
C ARG A 63 18.32 6.81 -20.72
N ILE A 64 18.49 8.10 -20.40
CA ILE A 64 17.54 8.90 -19.61
C ILE A 64 16.20 9.07 -20.31
N LEU A 65 15.15 9.30 -19.52
CA LEU A 65 13.80 9.56 -20.00
C LEU A 65 13.62 11.06 -20.25
N ARG A 66 13.58 11.46 -21.53
CA ARG A 66 13.43 12.88 -21.92
C ARG A 66 11.99 13.38 -22.00
N LYS A 67 10.98 12.50 -21.74
CA LYS A 67 9.57 12.89 -21.81
C LYS A 67 9.25 13.95 -20.75
N LYS A 68 8.61 15.04 -21.17
CA LYS A 68 8.09 16.09 -20.29
C LYS A 68 6.73 15.67 -19.76
N ARG A 69 6.36 16.13 -18.55
CA ARG A 69 5.01 15.99 -18.00
C ARG A 69 4.09 17.07 -18.58
N THR A 70 2.80 16.77 -18.69
CA THR A 70 1.76 17.74 -19.03
C THR A 70 1.36 18.54 -17.77
N LEU A 71 0.58 19.63 -17.96
CA LEU A 71 0.02 20.39 -16.82
C LEU A 71 -0.90 19.53 -15.96
N LEU A 72 -1.76 18.71 -16.58
CA LEU A 72 -2.61 17.77 -15.85
C LEU A 72 -1.80 16.78 -15.03
N GLN A 73 -0.75 16.19 -15.60
CA GLN A 73 0.15 15.30 -14.86
C GLN A 73 0.87 16.01 -13.71
N TRP A 74 1.18 17.28 -13.89
CA TRP A 74 1.78 18.09 -12.84
C TRP A 74 0.81 18.30 -11.66
N SER A 75 -0.45 18.65 -11.93
CA SER A 75 -1.47 18.83 -10.88
C SER A 75 -1.79 17.52 -10.15
N LEU A 76 -1.89 16.40 -10.88
CA LEU A 76 -2.07 15.08 -10.29
C LEU A 76 -0.86 14.65 -9.43
N GLN A 77 0.36 14.95 -9.87
CA GLN A 77 1.55 14.70 -9.04
C GLN A 77 1.51 15.53 -7.74
N LEU A 78 1.12 16.79 -7.81
CA LEU A 78 1.01 17.65 -6.63
C LEU A 78 -0.04 17.09 -5.66
N MET A 79 -1.23 16.77 -6.14
CA MET A 79 -2.33 16.23 -5.33
C MET A 79 -1.93 14.90 -4.68
N ILE A 80 -1.47 13.92 -5.46
CA ILE A 80 -1.18 12.58 -4.95
C ILE A 80 0.15 12.56 -4.18
N LEU A 81 1.25 13.08 -4.75
CA LEU A 81 2.57 12.92 -4.13
C LEU A 81 2.83 13.92 -3.00
N SER A 82 2.17 15.08 -2.97
CA SER A 82 2.35 16.06 -1.90
C SER A 82 1.26 15.97 -0.83
N CYS A 83 -0.01 15.93 -1.23
CA CYS A 83 -1.13 15.88 -0.30
C CYS A 83 -1.48 14.45 0.13
N GLY A 84 -1.14 13.42 -0.67
CA GLY A 84 -1.47 12.02 -0.40
C GLY A 84 -2.91 11.65 -0.73
N GLU A 85 -3.61 12.53 -1.45
CA GLU A 85 -5.01 12.36 -1.81
C GLU A 85 -5.14 11.60 -3.13
N PHE A 86 -5.82 10.46 -3.09
CA PHE A 86 -6.21 9.73 -4.29
C PHE A 86 -7.62 10.13 -4.69
N PRO A 87 -7.87 10.45 -5.97
CA PRO A 87 -9.23 10.73 -6.44
C PRO A 87 -10.13 9.52 -6.20
N GLU A 88 -11.30 9.75 -5.62
CA GLU A 88 -12.31 8.70 -5.45
C GLU A 88 -12.90 8.29 -6.80
N GLY A 89 -13.31 7.02 -6.90
CA GLY A 89 -13.99 6.50 -8.09
C GLY A 89 -13.13 6.34 -9.34
N VAL A 90 -11.81 6.54 -9.24
CA VAL A 90 -10.90 6.26 -10.35
C VAL A 90 -10.71 4.75 -10.47
N PRO A 91 -11.10 4.13 -11.59
CA PRO A 91 -10.92 2.70 -11.79
C PRO A 91 -9.42 2.34 -11.82
N ALA A 92 -9.09 1.15 -11.34
CA ALA A 92 -7.76 0.60 -11.53
C ALA A 92 -7.43 0.48 -13.03
N LEU A 93 -6.15 0.56 -13.36
CA LEU A 93 -5.70 0.27 -14.72
C LEU A 93 -6.00 -1.20 -15.04
N GLU A 94 -6.38 -1.50 -16.28
CA GLU A 94 -6.68 -2.86 -16.73
C GLU A 94 -5.55 -3.84 -16.36
N GLU A 95 -4.29 -3.46 -16.61
CA GLU A 95 -3.11 -4.28 -16.28
C GLU A 95 -2.92 -4.56 -14.78
N THR A 96 -3.54 -3.77 -13.90
CA THR A 96 -3.45 -3.91 -12.45
C THR A 96 -4.77 -4.34 -11.81
N THR A 97 -5.80 -4.56 -12.62
CA THR A 97 -7.09 -5.07 -12.13
C THR A 97 -6.97 -6.57 -11.84
N PRO A 98 -7.36 -7.02 -10.63
CA PRO A 98 -7.38 -8.43 -10.29
C PRO A 98 -8.37 -9.19 -11.17
N GLU A 99 -7.92 -10.28 -11.77
CA GLU A 99 -8.76 -11.16 -12.58
C GLU A 99 -9.04 -12.44 -11.82
N PRO A 100 -10.32 -12.89 -11.75
CA PRO A 100 -10.65 -14.15 -11.10
C PRO A 100 -9.84 -15.32 -11.69
N GLY A 101 -9.24 -16.13 -10.82
CA GLY A 101 -8.45 -17.30 -11.21
C GLY A 101 -7.03 -17.03 -11.72
N LYS A 102 -6.59 -15.79 -11.80
CA LYS A 102 -5.21 -15.45 -12.20
C LYS A 102 -4.18 -15.83 -11.14
N PHE A 103 -4.56 -15.77 -9.88
CA PHE A 103 -3.78 -16.22 -8.75
C PHE A 103 -4.51 -17.39 -8.09
N ALA A 104 -3.74 -18.34 -7.53
CA ALA A 104 -4.31 -19.37 -6.67
C ALA A 104 -4.86 -18.74 -5.39
N ALA A 105 -5.83 -19.41 -4.76
CA ALA A 105 -6.30 -19.00 -3.44
C ALA A 105 -5.16 -19.09 -2.40
N MET A 106 -4.97 -18.04 -1.62
CA MET A 106 -3.85 -17.89 -0.69
C MET A 106 -4.34 -17.47 0.70
N SER A 107 -3.65 -17.97 1.73
CA SER A 107 -3.81 -17.45 3.09
C SER A 107 -3.18 -16.06 3.21
N GLY A 108 -3.55 -15.30 4.25
CA GLY A 108 -3.00 -13.98 4.50
C GLY A 108 -1.49 -13.97 4.64
N ARG A 109 -0.89 -15.00 5.26
CA ARG A 109 0.58 -15.14 5.34
C ARG A 109 1.22 -15.29 3.97
N GLN A 110 0.60 -16.06 3.07
CA GLN A 110 1.09 -16.22 1.70
C GLN A 110 0.95 -14.92 0.91
N LEU A 111 -0.16 -14.21 1.06
CA LEU A 111 -0.40 -12.90 0.47
C LEU A 111 0.62 -11.85 0.96
N GLY A 112 0.86 -11.78 2.27
CA GLY A 112 1.85 -10.87 2.86
C GLY A 112 3.27 -11.17 2.38
N LYS A 113 3.63 -12.45 2.25
CA LYS A 113 4.93 -12.88 1.70
C LYS A 113 5.07 -12.46 0.25
N LEU A 114 4.09 -12.76 -0.60
CA LEU A 114 4.08 -12.38 -2.01
C LEU A 114 4.20 -10.87 -2.20
N LEU A 115 3.43 -10.08 -1.43
CA LEU A 115 3.47 -8.63 -1.47
C LEU A 115 4.88 -8.10 -1.13
N ARG A 116 5.51 -8.64 -0.11
CA ARG A 116 6.86 -8.26 0.32
C ARG A 116 7.89 -8.58 -0.75
N GLU A 117 7.87 -9.78 -1.30
CA GLU A 117 8.80 -10.22 -2.35
C GLU A 117 8.74 -9.30 -3.58
N GLU A 118 7.54 -8.95 -4.04
CA GLU A 118 7.36 -8.07 -5.20
C GLU A 118 7.75 -6.60 -4.91
N ALA A 119 7.46 -6.12 -3.68
CA ALA A 119 7.89 -4.80 -3.25
C ALA A 119 9.43 -4.69 -3.17
N GLU A 120 10.10 -5.72 -2.67
CA GLU A 120 11.57 -5.79 -2.59
C GLU A 120 12.20 -5.86 -3.97
N ALA A 121 11.67 -6.69 -4.87
CA ALA A 121 12.12 -6.78 -6.26
C ALA A 121 12.02 -5.42 -6.97
N MET A 122 10.87 -4.75 -6.85
CA MET A 122 10.66 -3.41 -7.39
C MET A 122 11.64 -2.40 -6.79
N ASN A 123 11.79 -2.40 -5.46
CA ASN A 123 12.69 -1.46 -4.79
C ASN A 123 14.16 -1.67 -5.20
N THR A 124 14.59 -2.90 -5.44
CA THR A 124 15.92 -3.22 -5.97
C THR A 124 16.14 -2.61 -7.35
N LEU A 125 15.13 -2.64 -8.22
CA LEU A 125 15.20 -1.98 -9.53
C LEU A 125 15.22 -0.45 -9.41
N LEU A 126 14.48 0.13 -8.47
CA LEU A 126 14.55 1.56 -8.16
C LEU A 126 15.96 1.96 -7.71
N ASP A 127 16.62 1.16 -6.85
CA ASP A 127 18.00 1.41 -6.43
C ASP A 127 18.99 1.33 -7.60
N ARG A 128 18.82 0.35 -8.50
CA ARG A 128 19.63 0.25 -9.72
C ARG A 128 19.42 1.47 -10.61
N CYS A 129 18.18 1.90 -10.80
CA CYS A 129 17.86 3.12 -11.56
C CYS A 129 18.47 4.36 -10.91
N ARG A 130 18.42 4.48 -9.57
CA ARG A 130 19.03 5.60 -8.84
C ARG A 130 20.53 5.68 -9.05
N ARG A 131 21.23 4.55 -8.98
CA ARG A 131 22.68 4.49 -9.24
C ARG A 131 23.04 4.84 -10.69
N LYS A 132 22.22 4.40 -11.66
CA LYS A 132 22.50 4.59 -13.08
C LYS A 132 22.11 5.97 -13.62
N PHE A 133 20.98 6.52 -13.16
CA PHE A 133 20.35 7.73 -13.72
C PHE A 133 20.28 8.90 -12.75
N GLY A 134 20.73 8.74 -11.50
CA GLY A 134 20.71 9.80 -10.49
C GLY A 134 19.30 10.32 -10.20
N MET A 135 19.10 11.63 -10.35
CA MET A 135 17.82 12.33 -10.09
C MET A 135 16.91 12.37 -11.32
N GLU A 136 17.31 11.75 -12.42
CA GLU A 136 16.50 11.76 -13.64
C GLU A 136 15.22 10.93 -13.51
N ARG A 137 14.27 11.19 -14.39
CA ARG A 137 13.02 10.43 -14.50
C ARG A 137 13.34 9.05 -15.08
N VAL A 138 12.80 8.01 -14.44
CA VAL A 138 13.17 6.62 -14.74
C VAL A 138 12.06 5.83 -15.43
N ALA A 139 10.79 6.12 -15.14
CA ALA A 139 9.66 5.45 -15.76
C ALA A 139 8.45 6.38 -15.85
N ILE A 140 7.47 6.01 -16.70
CA ILE A 140 6.24 6.77 -16.90
C ILE A 140 5.11 6.05 -16.16
N HIS A 141 4.49 6.75 -15.22
CA HIS A 141 3.23 6.32 -14.64
C HIS A 141 2.09 6.74 -15.59
N PRO A 142 1.10 5.88 -15.89
CA PRO A 142 0.04 6.19 -16.85
C PRO A 142 -0.66 7.53 -16.58
N TRP A 143 -1.00 7.83 -15.34
CA TRP A 143 -1.72 9.03 -14.92
C TRP A 143 -0.79 10.18 -14.51
N LEU A 144 0.26 9.86 -13.75
CA LEU A 144 1.18 10.86 -13.21
C LEU A 144 2.28 11.28 -14.20
N GLY A 145 2.43 10.55 -15.31
CA GLY A 145 3.52 10.81 -16.27
C GLY A 145 4.90 10.40 -15.76
N PRO A 146 5.97 11.04 -16.23
CA PRO A 146 7.33 10.62 -15.93
C PRO A 146 7.72 10.97 -14.48
N LEU A 147 8.16 9.95 -13.72
CA LEU A 147 8.54 10.04 -12.31
C LEU A 147 10.01 9.70 -12.09
N ARG A 148 10.60 10.31 -11.06
CA ARG A 148 11.91 9.99 -10.49
C ARG A 148 11.79 8.82 -9.51
N VAL A 149 12.92 8.26 -9.08
CA VAL A 149 12.96 7.14 -8.13
C VAL A 149 12.26 7.47 -6.81
N ASP A 150 12.56 8.63 -6.22
CA ASP A 150 11.93 9.09 -4.97
C ASP A 150 10.42 9.29 -5.10
N GLN A 151 9.96 9.78 -6.26
CA GLN A 151 8.55 9.93 -6.55
C GLN A 151 7.84 8.58 -6.71
N TRP A 152 8.47 7.59 -7.33
CA TRP A 152 7.95 6.22 -7.40
C TRP A 152 7.83 5.57 -6.03
N ARG A 153 8.84 5.72 -5.15
CA ARG A 153 8.78 5.23 -3.77
C ARG A 153 7.64 5.86 -2.99
N ARG A 154 7.52 7.19 -3.09
CA ARG A 154 6.44 7.92 -2.43
C ARG A 154 5.08 7.50 -2.96
N PHE A 155 4.92 7.37 -4.28
CA PHE A 155 3.69 6.88 -4.89
C PHE A 155 3.30 5.51 -4.32
N HIS A 156 4.18 4.53 -4.36
CA HIS A 156 3.87 3.19 -3.86
C HIS A 156 3.62 3.14 -2.36
N SER A 157 4.26 3.99 -1.58
CA SER A 157 3.97 4.11 -0.15
C SER A 157 2.57 4.66 0.11
N LEU A 158 2.18 5.74 -0.57
CA LEU A 158 0.84 6.34 -0.45
C LEU A 158 -0.25 5.41 -1.01
N HIS A 159 0.02 4.76 -2.14
CA HIS A 159 -0.87 3.79 -2.76
C HIS A 159 -1.09 2.56 -1.85
N GLY A 160 -0.01 2.07 -1.24
CA GLY A 160 -0.11 1.02 -0.22
C GLY A 160 -0.93 1.44 0.99
N SER A 161 -0.75 2.67 1.51
CA SER A 161 -1.54 3.20 2.62
C SER A 161 -3.03 3.34 2.26
N HIS A 162 -3.34 3.78 1.03
CA HIS A 162 -4.72 3.83 0.53
C HIS A 162 -5.36 2.43 0.56
N HIS A 163 -4.67 1.43 0.03
CA HIS A 163 -5.18 0.05 -0.01
C HIS A 163 -5.14 -0.65 1.35
N LEU A 164 -4.29 -0.26 2.28
CA LEU A 164 -4.35 -0.70 3.67
C LEU A 164 -5.68 -0.30 4.33
N ASN A 165 -6.14 0.94 4.12
CA ASN A 165 -7.43 1.39 4.62
C ASN A 165 -8.59 0.64 3.96
N GLN A 166 -8.49 0.38 2.65
CA GLN A 166 -9.47 -0.47 1.95
C GLN A 166 -9.48 -1.90 2.50
N LEU A 167 -8.31 -2.51 2.72
CA LEU A 167 -8.18 -3.86 3.30
C LEU A 167 -8.85 -3.93 4.68
N ARG A 168 -8.57 -2.97 5.57
CA ARG A 168 -9.21 -2.88 6.88
C ARG A 168 -10.73 -2.82 6.78
N SER A 169 -11.26 -2.03 5.84
CA SER A 169 -12.69 -1.96 5.58
C SER A 169 -13.27 -3.27 5.06
N VAL A 170 -12.53 -4.02 4.25
CA VAL A 170 -12.93 -5.36 3.79
C VAL A 170 -12.94 -6.35 4.96
N LEU A 171 -11.85 -6.41 5.73
CA LEU A 171 -11.71 -7.34 6.86
C LEU A 171 -12.80 -7.12 7.92
N ALA A 172 -13.13 -5.88 8.22
CA ALA A 172 -14.22 -5.55 9.17
C ALA A 172 -15.60 -6.05 8.72
N GLN A 173 -15.79 -6.37 7.43
CA GLN A 173 -17.06 -6.85 6.88
C GLN A 173 -17.11 -8.37 6.68
N VAL A 174 -15.95 -9.04 6.62
CA VAL A 174 -15.88 -10.50 6.41
C VAL A 174 -15.52 -11.27 7.68
N SER A 175 -15.00 -10.61 8.73
CA SER A 175 -14.72 -11.25 10.01
C SER A 175 -16.02 -11.42 10.81
N PRO A 176 -16.37 -12.63 11.27
CA PRO A 176 -17.61 -12.90 12.01
C PRO A 176 -17.64 -12.32 13.43
N GLU A 177 -16.50 -11.91 13.99
CA GLU A 177 -16.41 -11.24 15.30
C GLU A 177 -15.71 -9.89 15.16
N PRO A 178 -16.17 -8.85 15.89
CA PRO A 178 -15.42 -7.61 15.98
C PRO A 178 -14.06 -7.93 16.61
N LEU A 179 -12.98 -7.62 15.88
CA LEU A 179 -11.63 -7.68 16.43
C LEU A 179 -11.63 -6.99 17.81
N PRO A 180 -11.09 -7.61 18.87
CA PRO A 180 -11.06 -6.99 20.18
C PRO A 180 -10.33 -5.65 20.02
N VAL A 181 -11.06 -4.57 20.24
CA VAL A 181 -10.46 -3.24 20.34
C VAL A 181 -9.47 -3.37 21.49
N LYS A 182 -8.19 -3.38 21.18
CA LYS A 182 -7.14 -3.26 22.20
C LYS A 182 -7.30 -1.85 22.79
N HIS A 183 -8.24 -1.75 23.74
CA HIS A 183 -8.26 -0.63 24.66
C HIS A 183 -6.93 -0.70 25.41
N THR A 184 -5.99 0.11 24.99
CA THR A 184 -4.90 0.53 25.85
C THR A 184 -5.59 1.35 26.95
N THR A 185 -6.12 0.64 27.95
CA THR A 185 -6.57 1.24 29.20
C THR A 185 -5.33 1.82 29.83
N GLY A 186 -5.11 3.11 29.58
CA GLY A 186 -4.23 3.92 30.38
C GLY A 186 -4.74 3.92 31.80
N SER A 187 -4.30 2.92 32.58
CA SER A 187 -4.42 2.89 34.03
C SER A 187 -3.43 3.92 34.60
N PHE A 188 -3.78 5.20 34.49
CA PHE A 188 -2.97 6.29 35.03
C PHE A 188 -3.81 7.41 35.67
N VAL A 189 -5.04 7.11 36.11
CA VAL A 189 -5.84 8.08 36.88
C VAL A 189 -6.50 7.36 38.04
N LYS A 190 -5.73 6.78 38.97
CA LYS A 190 -6.27 6.33 40.26
C LYS A 190 -5.26 6.34 41.43
N GLU A 191 -4.30 7.25 41.42
CA GLU A 191 -3.34 7.33 42.53
C GLU A 191 -3.10 8.76 43.06
N LEU A 192 -4.06 9.65 42.89
CA LEU A 192 -3.97 11.04 43.40
C LEU A 192 -5.17 11.50 44.22
N GLN A 193 -5.92 10.57 44.86
CA GLN A 193 -6.99 10.95 45.79
C GLN A 193 -6.97 10.09 47.07
N MET A 194 -5.83 9.97 47.74
CA MET A 194 -5.76 9.52 49.14
C MET A 194 -4.52 10.09 49.79
N ASN A 195 -4.56 11.34 50.16
CA ASN A 195 -3.74 11.91 51.25
C ASN A 195 -4.10 13.40 51.46
N GLU A 196 -5.23 13.65 52.07
CA GLU A 196 -5.40 14.86 52.86
C GLU A 196 -5.49 14.45 54.33
N PRO A 197 -4.59 14.88 55.19
CA PRO A 197 -4.72 14.74 56.66
C PRO A 197 -5.68 15.78 57.19
N LEU A 198 -6.65 15.29 57.93
CA LEU A 198 -7.49 16.05 58.83
C LEU A 198 -6.67 16.87 59.80
N LEU A 199 -6.75 18.17 59.74
CA LEU A 199 -6.41 19.07 60.85
C LEU A 199 -7.67 19.69 61.42
N LYS A 200 -8.04 19.15 62.59
CA LYS A 200 -8.95 19.81 63.55
C LYS A 200 -8.16 20.84 64.30
N SER A 201 -8.67 22.01 64.40
CA SER A 201 -8.85 22.87 65.59
C SER A 201 -9.25 24.25 65.17
#